data_148e33e29d47f0de1c39623adcea26c5
#
_entry.id   148e33e29d47f0de1c39623adcea26c5
#
_cell.length_a   1.000
_cell.length_b   1.000
_cell.length_c   1.000
_cell.angle_alpha   90.00
_cell.angle_beta   90.00
_cell.angle_gamma   90.00
#
_symmetry.space_group_name_H-M   'P 1'
#
loop_
_entity.id
_entity.type
_entity.pdbx_description
1 polymer ?
#
loop_
_entity_poly.entity_id
_entity_poly.type
_entity_poly.pdbx_seq_one_letter_code
_entity_poly.pdbx_strand_id
1 'polypeptide(L)'
;MRHNKLKAGIVLLAFAAASLPAVAEQAAGNKMSPEMQAQMAKMSPEMKQQIMSYSPELRQKVMGLSPDIRATMNRIHGQHTRKSNQLTLRQVMQEILSEYQGIAAALAVDNAEQAADSARRLANHRIPKGGLLPYFPLDKMNSADMAVLPAMNDAVEGSAIRLAEAAEKGDMAKAATHMSDIMSGCVACHQKFRGIPGVTEQLISSAGDKAK
;
A
#
# COMPACT_ATOMS: atom_id res chain seq x y z
N MET A 1 61.51 -37.91 34.90
CA MET A 1 60.35 -38.76 34.60
C MET A 1 59.34 -38.62 35.73
N ARG A 2 58.25 -37.89 35.54
CA ARG A 2 57.17 -37.81 36.54
C ARG A 2 55.84 -37.96 35.73
N HIS A 3 55.20 -39.08 36.00
CA HIS A 3 53.84 -39.38 35.42
C HIS A 3 52.78 -38.66 36.25
N ASN A 4 52.04 -37.76 35.61
CA ASN A 4 50.86 -37.21 36.23
C ASN A 4 49.64 -37.99 35.66
N LYS A 5 48.94 -38.67 36.53
CA LYS A 5 47.69 -39.35 36.28
C LYS A 5 46.53 -38.33 36.33
N LEU A 6 45.89 -38.03 35.22
CA LEU A 6 44.65 -37.27 35.18
C LEU A 6 43.50 -38.18 35.62
N LYS A 7 42.80 -37.78 36.67
CA LYS A 7 41.55 -38.40 37.11
C LYS A 7 40.40 -37.78 36.30
N ALA A 8 39.72 -38.59 35.50
CA ALA A 8 38.50 -38.19 34.81
C ALA A 8 37.33 -38.16 35.81
N GLY A 9 36.81 -36.99 36.08
CA GLY A 9 35.56 -36.79 36.83
C GLY A 9 34.37 -36.76 35.85
N ILE A 10 33.48 -37.73 35.97
CA ILE A 10 32.23 -37.78 35.25
C ILE A 10 31.26 -36.83 35.94
N VAL A 11 30.90 -35.71 35.29
CA VAL A 11 29.82 -34.82 35.73
C VAL A 11 28.55 -35.30 35.05
N LEU A 12 27.64 -35.90 35.79
CA LEU A 12 26.27 -36.16 35.37
C LEU A 12 25.47 -34.84 35.33
N LEU A 13 25.21 -34.32 34.16
CA LEU A 13 24.24 -33.24 33.95
C LEU A 13 22.84 -33.85 33.91
N ALA A 14 22.09 -33.64 34.99
CA ALA A 14 20.66 -33.93 35.01
C ALA A 14 19.92 -32.87 34.15
N PHE A 15 19.44 -33.28 32.97
CA PHE A 15 18.51 -32.48 32.18
C PHE A 15 17.15 -32.52 32.84
N ALA A 16 16.75 -31.44 33.50
CA ALA A 16 15.38 -31.20 33.90
C ALA A 16 14.57 -30.91 32.61
N ALA A 17 13.67 -31.80 32.29
CA ALA A 17 12.68 -31.59 31.22
C ALA A 17 11.72 -30.50 31.66
N ALA A 18 11.97 -29.25 31.26
CA ALA A 18 10.99 -28.19 31.35
C ALA A 18 9.98 -28.43 30.23
N SER A 19 8.79 -28.90 30.57
CA SER A 19 7.61 -29.01 29.73
C SER A 19 7.24 -27.61 29.23
N LEU A 20 7.35 -27.38 27.92
CA LEU A 20 6.87 -26.20 27.22
C LEU A 20 5.34 -26.28 27.03
N PRO A 21 4.54 -25.44 27.70
CA PRO A 21 3.14 -25.25 27.31
C PRO A 21 3.05 -23.99 26.44
N ALA A 22 3.24 -24.07 25.16
CA ALA A 22 3.11 -22.87 24.32
C ALA A 22 2.78 -23.15 22.83
N VAL A 23 2.19 -24.27 22.48
CA VAL A 23 1.78 -24.51 21.06
C VAL A 23 0.26 -24.57 20.90
N ALA A 24 -0.50 -24.65 21.98
CA ALA A 24 -1.96 -24.77 21.89
C ALA A 24 -2.74 -23.43 21.78
N GLU A 25 -2.10 -22.30 22.07
CA GLU A 25 -2.81 -21.00 22.13
C GLU A 25 -2.89 -20.27 20.78
N GLN A 26 -2.06 -20.61 19.79
CA GLN A 26 -2.11 -19.97 18.47
C GLN A 26 -3.20 -20.52 17.53
N ALA A 27 -3.83 -21.64 17.83
CA ALA A 27 -4.91 -22.20 17.02
C ALA A 27 -6.29 -21.58 17.28
N ALA A 28 -6.49 -20.88 18.40
CA ALA A 28 -7.77 -20.26 18.76
C ALA A 28 -8.00 -18.88 18.13
N GLY A 29 -6.97 -18.22 17.58
CA GLY A 29 -7.02 -16.83 17.09
C GLY A 29 -7.60 -16.63 15.69
N ASN A 30 -8.00 -17.67 14.96
CA ASN A 30 -8.33 -17.54 13.54
C ASN A 30 -9.85 -17.60 13.22
N LYS A 31 -10.73 -17.57 14.24
CA LYS A 31 -12.18 -17.54 14.01
C LYS A 31 -12.65 -16.09 13.86
N MET A 32 -13.17 -15.76 12.68
CA MET A 32 -13.83 -14.47 12.47
C MET A 32 -14.99 -14.30 13.44
N SER A 33 -15.14 -13.08 14.00
CA SER A 33 -16.28 -12.76 14.86
C SER A 33 -17.61 -12.90 14.07
N PRO A 34 -18.74 -13.20 14.74
CA PRO A 34 -20.04 -13.23 14.08
C PRO A 34 -20.39 -11.94 13.34
N GLU A 35 -20.00 -10.79 13.89
CA GLU A 35 -20.18 -9.47 13.26
C GLU A 35 -19.39 -9.34 11.97
N MET A 36 -18.13 -9.77 11.95
CA MET A 36 -17.29 -9.78 10.76
C MET A 36 -17.86 -10.69 9.67
N GLN A 37 -18.39 -11.88 10.06
CA GLN A 37 -19.05 -12.79 9.13
C GLN A 37 -20.29 -12.15 8.51
N ALA A 38 -21.14 -11.48 9.33
CA ALA A 38 -22.34 -10.79 8.86
C ALA A 38 -22.01 -9.63 7.92
N GLN A 39 -20.94 -8.87 8.20
CA GLN A 39 -20.46 -7.81 7.30
C GLN A 39 -19.93 -8.38 5.99
N MET A 40 -19.13 -9.43 6.04
CA MET A 40 -18.62 -10.10 4.85
C MET A 40 -19.75 -10.71 3.99
N ALA A 41 -20.82 -11.20 4.59
CA ALA A 41 -21.95 -11.75 3.84
C ALA A 41 -22.57 -10.72 2.86
N LYS A 42 -22.51 -9.43 3.19
CA LYS A 42 -23.05 -8.33 2.38
C LYS A 42 -22.09 -7.82 1.29
N MET A 43 -20.86 -8.34 1.20
CA MET A 43 -19.84 -7.90 0.25
C MET A 43 -19.92 -8.67 -1.06
N SER A 44 -19.42 -8.08 -2.16
CA SER A 44 -19.25 -8.78 -3.42
C SER A 44 -18.28 -9.96 -3.30
N PRO A 45 -18.38 -10.99 -4.17
CA PRO A 45 -17.45 -12.11 -4.17
C PRO A 45 -15.98 -11.69 -4.29
N GLU A 46 -15.68 -10.70 -5.13
CA GLU A 46 -14.32 -10.18 -5.36
C GLU A 46 -13.76 -9.51 -4.10
N MET A 47 -14.58 -8.70 -3.41
CA MET A 47 -14.18 -8.05 -2.17
C MET A 47 -13.96 -9.08 -1.06
N LYS A 48 -14.80 -10.12 -0.97
CA LYS A 48 -14.60 -11.23 -0.04
C LYS A 48 -13.26 -11.91 -0.28
N GLN A 49 -12.97 -12.25 -1.53
CA GLN A 49 -11.71 -12.90 -1.91
C GLN A 49 -10.50 -12.02 -1.57
N GLN A 50 -10.58 -10.72 -1.83
CA GLN A 50 -9.53 -9.76 -1.52
C GLN A 50 -9.28 -9.70 -0.01
N ILE A 51 -10.32 -9.53 0.81
CA ILE A 51 -10.21 -9.47 2.28
C ILE A 51 -9.69 -10.79 2.85
N MET A 52 -10.12 -11.93 2.29
CA MET A 52 -9.64 -13.25 2.72
C MET A 52 -8.17 -13.50 2.41
N SER A 53 -7.61 -12.79 1.43
CA SER A 53 -6.16 -12.84 1.13
C SER A 53 -5.28 -12.08 2.12
N TYR A 54 -5.87 -11.25 2.99
CA TYR A 54 -5.13 -10.48 3.99
C TYR A 54 -4.78 -11.34 5.21
N SER A 55 -3.70 -10.95 5.93
CA SER A 55 -3.42 -11.51 7.24
C SER A 55 -4.60 -11.28 8.21
N PRO A 56 -4.76 -12.09 9.27
CA PRO A 56 -5.84 -11.91 10.24
C PRO A 56 -5.86 -10.49 10.84
N GLU A 57 -4.69 -9.94 11.19
CA GLU A 57 -4.56 -8.60 11.78
C GLU A 57 -4.98 -7.51 10.79
N LEU A 58 -4.49 -7.58 9.54
CA LEU A 58 -4.87 -6.62 8.50
C LEU A 58 -6.36 -6.71 8.20
N ARG A 59 -6.92 -7.92 8.17
CA ARG A 59 -8.35 -8.14 7.97
C ARG A 59 -9.16 -7.45 9.05
N GLN A 60 -8.77 -7.59 10.32
CA GLN A 60 -9.43 -6.92 11.44
C GLN A 60 -9.39 -5.40 11.30
N LYS A 61 -8.24 -4.82 10.94
CA LYS A 61 -8.08 -3.38 10.72
C LYS A 61 -8.95 -2.88 9.56
N VAL A 62 -8.96 -3.58 8.44
CA VAL A 62 -9.81 -3.24 7.27
C VAL A 62 -11.29 -3.34 7.62
N MET A 63 -11.70 -4.34 8.38
CA MET A 63 -13.09 -4.50 8.82
C MET A 63 -13.50 -3.44 9.85
N GLY A 64 -12.56 -2.85 10.57
CA GLY A 64 -12.77 -1.71 11.46
C GLY A 64 -13.02 -0.38 10.74
N LEU A 65 -12.67 -0.26 9.45
CA LEU A 65 -13.02 0.92 8.65
C LEU A 65 -14.53 0.97 8.41
N SER A 66 -15.07 2.20 8.24
CA SER A 66 -16.49 2.34 7.92
C SER A 66 -16.86 1.64 6.61
N PRO A 67 -18.12 1.18 6.45
CA PRO A 67 -18.58 0.56 5.21
C PRO A 67 -18.37 1.43 3.98
N ASP A 68 -18.59 2.76 4.10
CA ASP A 68 -18.43 3.71 3.01
C ASP A 68 -16.98 3.83 2.55
N ILE A 69 -16.03 3.83 3.49
CA ILE A 69 -14.60 3.84 3.15
C ILE A 69 -14.22 2.55 2.45
N ARG A 70 -14.68 1.40 2.94
CA ARG A 70 -14.41 0.12 2.26
C ARG A 70 -14.99 0.09 0.84
N ALA A 71 -16.22 0.56 0.66
CA ALA A 71 -16.85 0.66 -0.66
C ALA A 71 -16.08 1.61 -1.59
N THR A 72 -15.64 2.75 -1.09
CA THR A 72 -14.81 3.71 -1.83
C THR A 72 -13.48 3.10 -2.26
N MET A 73 -12.76 2.44 -1.36
CA MET A 73 -11.50 1.78 -1.68
C MET A 73 -11.67 0.67 -2.72
N ASN A 74 -12.76 -0.11 -2.61
CA ASN A 74 -13.06 -1.13 -3.61
C ASN A 74 -13.39 -0.52 -4.98
N ARG A 75 -14.11 0.59 -5.03
CA ARG A 75 -14.41 1.30 -6.28
C ARG A 75 -13.13 1.82 -6.94
N ILE A 76 -12.25 2.50 -6.20
CA ILE A 76 -10.95 2.98 -6.70
C ILE A 76 -10.12 1.80 -7.21
N HIS A 77 -10.03 0.71 -6.43
CA HIS A 77 -9.35 -0.51 -6.86
C HIS A 77 -9.97 -1.12 -8.14
N GLY A 78 -11.29 -1.07 -8.27
CA GLY A 78 -12.04 -1.58 -9.42
C GLY A 78 -11.81 -0.79 -10.71
N GLN A 79 -11.45 0.48 -10.62
CA GLN A 79 -11.16 1.34 -11.78
C GLN A 79 -9.89 0.90 -12.52
N HIS A 80 -8.95 0.24 -11.83
CA HIS A 80 -7.73 -0.26 -12.44
C HIS A 80 -7.93 -1.64 -13.06
N THR A 81 -7.60 -1.76 -14.33
CA THR A 81 -7.64 -3.04 -15.06
C THR A 81 -6.31 -3.78 -15.02
N ARG A 82 -5.21 -3.07 -14.76
CA ARG A 82 -3.83 -3.59 -14.77
C ARG A 82 -3.42 -4.00 -13.35
N LYS A 83 -3.53 -5.29 -13.02
CA LYS A 83 -3.24 -5.83 -11.69
C LYS A 83 -2.08 -6.80 -11.70
N SER A 84 -1.24 -6.79 -10.65
CA SER A 84 -0.09 -7.68 -10.50
C SER A 84 -0.06 -8.35 -9.14
N ASN A 85 0.42 -9.60 -9.08
CA ASN A 85 0.61 -10.33 -7.84
C ASN A 85 1.85 -9.87 -7.04
N GLN A 86 2.84 -9.29 -7.71
CA GLN A 86 4.17 -9.03 -7.16
C GLN A 86 4.55 -7.55 -7.15
N LEU A 87 3.56 -6.66 -7.23
CA LEU A 87 3.80 -5.24 -7.29
C LEU A 87 3.89 -4.65 -5.88
N THR A 88 4.97 -3.94 -5.59
CA THR A 88 5.15 -3.16 -4.35
C THR A 88 4.64 -1.73 -4.54
N LEU A 89 4.30 -1.03 -3.43
CA LEU A 89 3.92 0.38 -3.49
C LEU A 89 5.00 1.25 -4.15
N ARG A 90 6.28 0.96 -3.90
CA ARG A 90 7.39 1.67 -4.56
C ARG A 90 7.32 1.54 -6.07
N GLN A 91 7.04 0.34 -6.59
CA GLN A 91 6.92 0.12 -8.05
C GLN A 91 5.69 0.82 -8.63
N VAL A 92 4.57 0.89 -7.88
CA VAL A 92 3.41 1.71 -8.27
C VAL A 92 3.82 3.17 -8.42
N MET A 93 4.49 3.75 -7.41
CA MET A 93 4.92 5.14 -7.44
C MET A 93 5.96 5.42 -8.54
N GLN A 94 6.84 4.46 -8.84
CA GLN A 94 7.80 4.57 -9.94
C GLN A 94 7.12 4.56 -11.31
N GLU A 95 6.10 3.73 -11.51
CA GLU A 95 5.32 3.73 -12.76
C GLU A 95 4.57 5.05 -12.94
N ILE A 96 3.88 5.54 -11.90
CA ILE A 96 3.19 6.84 -11.93
C ILE A 96 4.18 7.97 -12.26
N LEU A 97 5.35 7.99 -11.64
CA LEU A 97 6.38 9.00 -11.93
C LEU A 97 6.88 8.91 -13.37
N SER A 98 7.10 7.71 -13.90
CA SER A 98 7.53 7.50 -15.27
C SER A 98 6.50 8.03 -16.28
N GLU A 99 5.22 7.75 -16.05
CA GLU A 99 4.16 8.26 -16.94
C GLU A 99 3.99 9.77 -16.81
N TYR A 100 4.14 10.35 -15.61
CA TYR A 100 4.14 11.81 -15.43
C TYR A 100 5.30 12.48 -16.18
N GLN A 101 6.49 11.89 -16.16
CA GLN A 101 7.65 12.37 -16.92
C GLN A 101 7.40 12.26 -18.43
N GLY A 102 6.74 11.18 -18.88
CA GLY A 102 6.32 11.01 -20.26
C GLY A 102 5.35 12.10 -20.72
N ILE A 103 4.37 12.46 -19.88
CA ILE A 103 3.45 13.59 -20.11
C ILE A 103 4.23 14.89 -20.26
N ALA A 104 5.17 15.19 -19.31
CA ALA A 104 5.96 16.41 -19.33
C ALA A 104 6.78 16.55 -20.60
N ALA A 105 7.46 15.47 -21.02
CA ALA A 105 8.25 15.44 -22.24
C ALA A 105 7.39 15.66 -23.49
N ALA A 106 6.23 15.01 -23.55
CA ALA A 106 5.30 15.13 -24.67
C ALA A 106 4.72 16.56 -24.82
N LEU A 107 4.30 17.16 -23.70
CA LEU A 107 3.81 18.55 -23.68
C LEU A 107 4.90 19.53 -24.14
N ALA A 108 6.16 19.32 -23.71
CA ALA A 108 7.28 20.20 -24.07
C ALA A 108 7.62 20.21 -25.57
N VAL A 109 7.27 19.13 -26.29
CA VAL A 109 7.52 19.01 -27.73
C VAL A 109 6.23 19.02 -28.57
N ASP A 110 5.11 19.42 -27.98
CA ASP A 110 3.79 19.50 -28.61
C ASP A 110 3.32 18.16 -29.24
N ASN A 111 3.63 17.04 -28.57
CA ASN A 111 3.23 15.71 -29.01
C ASN A 111 1.94 15.26 -28.28
N ALA A 112 0.80 15.56 -28.88
CA ALA A 112 -0.52 15.29 -28.30
C ALA A 112 -0.78 13.79 -28.12
N GLU A 113 -0.38 12.95 -29.06
CA GLU A 113 -0.59 11.49 -28.98
C GLU A 113 0.16 10.89 -27.79
N GLN A 114 1.44 11.20 -27.64
CA GLN A 114 2.24 10.70 -26.51
C GLN A 114 1.75 11.26 -25.18
N ALA A 115 1.30 12.52 -25.12
CA ALA A 115 0.74 13.13 -23.94
C ALA A 115 -0.52 12.37 -23.47
N ALA A 116 -1.44 12.12 -24.40
CA ALA A 116 -2.68 11.38 -24.13
C ALA A 116 -2.38 9.95 -23.68
N ASP A 117 -1.49 9.26 -24.36
CA ASP A 117 -1.06 7.88 -24.07
C ASP A 117 -0.49 7.74 -22.66
N SER A 118 0.49 8.59 -22.32
CA SER A 118 1.11 8.58 -20.99
C SER A 118 0.10 8.92 -19.89
N ALA A 119 -0.82 9.87 -20.13
CA ALA A 119 -1.86 10.25 -19.20
C ALA A 119 -2.87 9.11 -18.95
N ARG A 120 -3.28 8.39 -19.99
CA ARG A 120 -4.16 7.22 -19.85
C ARG A 120 -3.46 6.09 -19.09
N ARG A 121 -2.16 5.86 -19.30
CA ARG A 121 -1.39 4.89 -18.53
C ARG A 121 -1.22 5.32 -17.08
N LEU A 122 -1.07 6.61 -16.80
CA LEU A 122 -1.06 7.13 -15.43
C LEU A 122 -2.39 6.87 -14.75
N ALA A 123 -3.51 7.19 -15.38
CA ALA A 123 -4.85 6.97 -14.83
C ALA A 123 -5.18 5.49 -14.61
N ASN A 124 -4.57 4.59 -15.37
CA ASN A 124 -4.72 3.15 -15.24
C ASN A 124 -3.36 2.47 -14.98
N HIS A 125 -2.58 3.02 -14.05
CA HIS A 125 -1.33 2.42 -13.62
C HIS A 125 -1.55 1.03 -13.01
N ARG A 126 -0.51 0.21 -12.94
CA ARG A 126 -0.61 -1.11 -12.30
C ARG A 126 -0.78 -0.96 -10.79
N ILE A 127 -1.63 -1.81 -10.23
CA ILE A 127 -1.81 -1.92 -8.78
C ILE A 127 -1.66 -3.38 -8.31
N PRO A 128 -1.34 -3.61 -7.02
CA PRO A 128 -1.37 -4.95 -6.45
C PRO A 128 -2.78 -5.56 -6.54
N LYS A 129 -2.89 -6.85 -6.82
CA LYS A 129 -4.19 -7.56 -6.80
C LYS A 129 -4.90 -7.45 -5.45
N GLY A 130 -4.15 -7.41 -4.34
CA GLY A 130 -4.67 -7.18 -2.99
C GLY A 130 -5.08 -5.73 -2.70
N GLY A 131 -4.96 -4.81 -3.68
CA GLY A 131 -5.20 -3.38 -3.49
C GLY A 131 -4.10 -2.69 -2.69
N LEU A 132 -4.32 -1.41 -2.38
CA LEU A 132 -3.34 -0.57 -1.68
C LEU A 132 -3.57 -0.53 -0.15
N LEU A 133 -4.70 -1.01 0.37
CA LEU A 133 -4.98 -1.01 1.81
C LEU A 133 -3.86 -1.60 2.68
N PRO A 134 -3.17 -2.70 2.28
CA PRO A 134 -2.06 -3.23 3.07
C PRO A 134 -0.89 -2.28 3.28
N TYR A 135 -0.77 -1.24 2.46
CA TYR A 135 0.32 -0.28 2.52
C TYR A 135 -0.01 0.98 3.32
N PHE A 136 -1.28 1.14 3.74
CA PHE A 136 -1.67 2.23 4.64
C PHE A 136 -1.42 1.83 6.09
N PRO A 137 -0.93 2.75 6.95
CA PRO A 137 -0.72 2.50 8.38
C PRO A 137 -2.06 2.55 9.15
N LEU A 138 -2.91 1.53 8.94
CA LEU A 138 -4.28 1.46 9.46
C LEU A 138 -4.38 1.44 10.99
N ASP A 139 -3.28 1.25 11.71
CA ASP A 139 -3.15 1.42 13.16
C ASP A 139 -3.10 2.88 13.60
N LYS A 140 -2.71 3.78 12.68
CA LYS A 140 -2.57 5.22 12.94
C LYS A 140 -3.57 6.07 12.16
N MET A 141 -4.42 5.44 11.36
CA MET A 141 -5.41 6.08 10.50
C MET A 141 -6.80 5.53 10.79
N ASN A 142 -7.78 6.41 10.77
CA ASN A 142 -9.18 6.06 10.91
C ASN A 142 -9.97 6.36 9.63
N SER A 143 -11.29 6.13 9.66
CA SER A 143 -12.16 6.38 8.51
C SER A 143 -12.17 7.85 8.07
N ALA A 144 -12.03 8.80 8.98
CA ALA A 144 -11.98 10.23 8.64
C ALA A 144 -10.69 10.57 7.89
N ASP A 145 -9.55 9.97 8.27
CA ASP A 145 -8.29 10.14 7.55
C ASP A 145 -8.35 9.59 6.12
N MET A 146 -9.11 8.52 5.92
CA MET A 146 -9.28 7.89 4.61
C MET A 146 -10.34 8.58 3.73
N ALA A 147 -11.19 9.43 4.30
CA ALA A 147 -12.27 10.12 3.59
C ALA A 147 -11.79 11.08 2.49
N VAL A 148 -10.52 11.49 2.52
CA VAL A 148 -9.90 12.36 1.49
C VAL A 148 -9.50 11.60 0.21
N LEU A 149 -9.43 10.27 0.25
CA LEU A 149 -8.93 9.47 -0.87
C LEU A 149 -9.69 9.67 -2.19
N PRO A 150 -11.03 9.81 -2.24
CA PRO A 150 -11.73 10.07 -3.50
C PRO A 150 -11.27 11.36 -4.17
N ALA A 151 -11.13 12.45 -3.40
CA ALA A 151 -10.66 13.73 -3.93
C ALA A 151 -9.21 13.67 -4.39
N MET A 152 -8.34 12.97 -3.67
CA MET A 152 -6.94 12.76 -4.07
C MET A 152 -6.81 11.89 -5.31
N ASN A 153 -7.64 10.86 -5.44
CA ASN A 153 -7.68 10.02 -6.63
C ASN A 153 -8.13 10.82 -7.85
N ASP A 154 -9.18 11.64 -7.70
CA ASP A 154 -9.65 12.52 -8.80
C ASP A 154 -8.60 13.58 -9.17
N ALA A 155 -7.91 14.16 -8.20
CA ALA A 155 -6.86 15.13 -8.46
C ALA A 155 -5.70 14.54 -9.27
N VAL A 156 -5.38 13.25 -9.14
CA VAL A 156 -4.31 12.58 -9.88
C VAL A 156 -4.87 11.87 -11.12
N GLU A 157 -5.65 10.81 -10.93
CA GLU A 157 -6.12 9.96 -12.02
C GLU A 157 -7.21 10.64 -12.85
N GLY A 158 -8.15 11.35 -12.19
CA GLY A 158 -9.17 12.14 -12.88
C GLY A 158 -8.56 13.26 -13.72
N SER A 159 -7.54 13.96 -13.19
CA SER A 159 -6.83 14.99 -13.99
C SER A 159 -6.03 14.39 -15.13
N ALA A 160 -5.47 13.18 -14.97
CA ALA A 160 -4.80 12.49 -16.07
C ALA A 160 -5.78 12.11 -17.20
N ILE A 161 -6.99 11.68 -16.86
CA ILE A 161 -8.04 11.44 -17.86
C ILE A 161 -8.39 12.74 -18.60
N ARG A 162 -8.63 13.83 -17.88
CA ARG A 162 -8.93 15.15 -18.45
C ARG A 162 -7.80 15.68 -19.32
N LEU A 163 -6.53 15.42 -18.92
CA LEU A 163 -5.36 15.74 -19.72
C LEU A 163 -5.37 14.97 -21.04
N ALA A 164 -5.59 13.67 -21.00
CA ALA A 164 -5.65 12.84 -22.20
C ALA A 164 -6.72 13.34 -23.17
N GLU A 165 -7.92 13.64 -22.64
CA GLU A 165 -9.03 14.17 -23.45
C GLU A 165 -8.72 15.55 -24.08
N ALA A 166 -7.99 16.41 -23.38
CA ALA A 166 -7.56 17.70 -23.88
C ALA A 166 -6.51 17.53 -25.00
N ALA A 167 -5.50 16.69 -24.78
CA ALA A 167 -4.47 16.38 -25.75
C ALA A 167 -5.03 15.75 -27.03
N GLU A 168 -5.95 14.79 -26.92
CA GLU A 168 -6.64 14.17 -28.06
C GLU A 168 -7.43 15.17 -28.92
N LYS A 169 -7.86 16.30 -28.32
CA LYS A 169 -8.51 17.42 -29.02
C LYS A 169 -7.51 18.45 -29.55
N GLY A 170 -6.22 18.26 -29.35
CA GLY A 170 -5.17 19.21 -29.71
C GLY A 170 -5.07 20.43 -28.77
N ASP A 171 -5.79 20.45 -27.64
CA ASP A 171 -5.74 21.55 -26.66
C ASP A 171 -4.60 21.31 -25.66
N MET A 172 -3.36 21.51 -26.15
CA MET A 172 -2.15 21.27 -25.36
C MET A 172 -1.99 22.26 -24.20
N ALA A 173 -2.53 23.46 -24.30
CA ALA A 173 -2.55 24.43 -23.21
C ALA A 173 -3.40 23.95 -22.04
N LYS A 174 -4.59 23.43 -22.33
CA LYS A 174 -5.46 22.84 -21.33
C LYS A 174 -4.87 21.55 -20.76
N ALA A 175 -4.26 20.71 -21.59
CA ALA A 175 -3.54 19.52 -21.14
C ALA A 175 -2.43 19.88 -20.13
N ALA A 176 -1.64 20.94 -20.38
CA ALA A 176 -0.64 21.45 -19.45
C ALA A 176 -1.24 21.92 -18.11
N THR A 177 -2.42 22.52 -18.12
CA THR A 177 -3.14 22.89 -16.89
C THR A 177 -3.45 21.65 -16.05
N HIS A 178 -3.99 20.59 -16.66
CA HIS A 178 -4.28 19.35 -15.96
C HIS A 178 -3.03 18.61 -15.46
N MET A 179 -1.89 18.78 -16.11
CA MET A 179 -0.62 18.30 -15.59
C MET A 179 -0.25 18.97 -14.25
N SER A 180 -0.51 20.26 -14.11
CA SER A 180 -0.34 20.98 -12.83
C SER A 180 -1.28 20.44 -11.74
N ASP A 181 -2.52 20.10 -12.10
CA ASP A 181 -3.48 19.48 -11.17
C ASP A 181 -2.98 18.11 -10.68
N ILE A 182 -2.44 17.28 -11.59
CA ILE A 182 -1.84 15.99 -11.22
C ILE A 182 -0.71 16.19 -10.20
N MET A 183 0.21 17.14 -10.44
CA MET A 183 1.31 17.42 -9.52
C MET A 183 0.80 17.86 -8.16
N SER A 184 -0.19 18.74 -8.13
CA SER A 184 -0.82 19.19 -6.88
C SER A 184 -1.45 18.03 -6.11
N GLY A 185 -2.12 17.11 -6.80
CA GLY A 185 -2.66 15.87 -6.22
C GLY A 185 -1.57 14.96 -5.64
N CYS A 186 -0.45 14.79 -6.34
CA CYS A 186 0.70 14.03 -5.85
C CYS A 186 1.26 14.62 -4.55
N VAL A 187 1.44 15.94 -4.50
CA VAL A 187 1.95 16.65 -3.31
C VAL A 187 0.98 16.49 -2.14
N ALA A 188 -0.32 16.72 -2.35
CA ALA A 188 -1.33 16.61 -1.32
C ALA A 188 -1.40 15.19 -0.72
N CYS A 189 -1.36 14.15 -1.57
CA CYS A 189 -1.34 12.76 -1.13
C CYS A 189 -0.08 12.46 -0.31
N HIS A 190 1.10 12.87 -0.78
CA HIS A 190 2.36 12.66 -0.08
C HIS A 190 2.41 13.42 1.25
N GLN A 191 1.91 14.65 1.32
CA GLN A 191 1.81 15.41 2.59
C GLN A 191 0.90 14.71 3.61
N LYS A 192 -0.21 14.12 3.16
CA LYS A 192 -1.14 13.43 4.05
C LYS A 192 -0.62 12.08 4.52
N PHE A 193 0.00 11.27 3.64
CA PHE A 193 0.25 9.86 3.92
C PHE A 193 1.74 9.49 4.06
N ARG A 194 2.67 10.19 3.41
CA ARG A 194 4.10 9.86 3.43
C ARG A 194 4.80 10.16 4.75
N GLY A 195 4.32 11.17 5.49
CA GLY A 195 4.86 11.56 6.80
C GLY A 195 4.31 10.72 7.96
N ILE A 196 3.34 9.84 7.72
CA ILE A 196 2.85 8.92 8.72
C ILE A 196 3.83 7.74 8.79
N PRO A 197 4.29 7.35 10.01
CA PRO A 197 5.53 6.59 10.18
C PRO A 197 5.57 5.30 9.35
N GLY A 198 6.54 5.29 8.49
CA GLY A 198 6.96 4.17 7.68
C GLY A 198 8.48 4.14 7.67
N VAL A 199 9.04 3.65 6.58
CA VAL A 199 10.49 3.54 6.38
C VAL A 199 11.26 4.86 6.62
N THR A 200 10.62 6.02 6.42
CA THR A 200 11.24 7.34 6.56
C THR A 200 11.55 7.70 8.02
N GLU A 201 10.65 7.34 8.96
CA GLU A 201 10.87 7.62 10.39
C GLU A 201 12.00 6.74 10.95
N GLN A 202 12.08 5.49 10.53
CA GLN A 202 13.19 4.60 10.89
C GLN A 202 14.53 5.07 10.34
N LEU A 203 14.55 5.66 9.15
CA LEU A 203 15.78 6.24 8.57
C LEU A 203 16.21 7.52 9.28
N ILE A 204 15.26 8.32 9.76
CA ILE A 204 15.55 9.55 10.52
C ILE A 204 16.07 9.20 11.92
N SER A 205 15.45 8.25 12.63
CA SER A 205 15.89 7.81 13.96
C SER A 205 17.28 7.19 13.92
N SER A 206 17.59 6.38 12.91
CA SER A 206 18.93 5.79 12.73
C SER A 206 20.03 6.80 12.40
N ALA A 207 19.68 7.94 11.83
CA ALA A 207 20.63 9.03 11.59
C ALA A 207 20.88 9.86 12.85
N GLY A 208 19.88 9.99 13.74
CA GLY A 208 20.01 10.72 15.02
C GLY A 208 20.84 9.99 16.07
N ASP A 209 20.79 8.66 16.10
CA ASP A 209 21.54 7.83 17.06
C ASP A 209 23.04 7.74 16.76
N LYS A 210 23.47 8.13 15.54
CA LYS A 210 24.90 8.19 15.17
C LYS A 210 25.55 9.54 15.47
N ALA A 211 24.80 10.52 15.96
CA ALA A 211 25.28 11.87 16.26
C ALA A 211 25.47 12.13 17.78
N LYS A 212 25.45 11.10 18.60
CA LYS A 212 25.84 11.12 20.02
C LYS A 212 27.06 10.16 20.21
#